data_0ac5fb06c4e4f97b3f2076740c703762
#
_entry.id   0ac5fb06c4e4f97b3f2076740c703762
#
_cell.length_a   1.000
_cell.length_b   1.000
_cell.length_c   1.000
_cell.angle_alpha   90.00
_cell.angle_beta   90.00
_cell.angle_gamma   90.00
#
_symmetry.space_group_name_H-M   'P 1'
#
loop_
_entity.id
_entity.type
_entity.pdbx_description
1 polymer ?
#
loop_
_entity_poly.entity_id
_entity_poly.type
_entity_poly.pdbx_seq_one_letter_code
_entity_poly.pdbx_strand_id
1 'polypeptide(L)'
;MTQLPPATVSSVSNCASKTLSGSGRSSTSLNADIVPPSTWGSQDSGRATGGLASSLSPADDTAPRASPETRSVYEFEIPNTLVGLIIGIKGKTIKELCLRTQVRMIIRPHHTSGKLETHQICAVEGSRENINKCLRMTRRRFPAARFPELNLRPVLPPPFPDPPAALYGTRPVQLTLPEGERCRVICSATIDVGHFFLQQPQHPTFNSLQRLDYYMLGVYMQPAGVPDLPRPVDVDKLCVAPAFDGWYRAVTLDYYQEEDEVMVRYVDYGGYGRLPRSDLRQIRTDFMTLPFQAVECYLAHVMPVDGTTKWSDDARELFQILTEGRTLECYVVGYHIDDSRPFVEMFTVDENNRVDRIDCALLDANLAKAWDPSKVRPVLPKSVPPLTNTLLS
;
A
#
# COMPACT_ATOMS: atom_id res chain seq x y z
N MET A 1 -50.07 -9.52 -28.27
CA MET A 1 -49.46 -10.81 -28.52
C MET A 1 -48.56 -10.66 -29.76
N THR A 2 -47.29 -10.46 -29.57
CA THR A 2 -46.27 -10.60 -30.62
C THR A 2 -44.95 -10.84 -29.91
N GLN A 3 -44.46 -12.07 -29.99
CA GLN A 3 -43.23 -12.55 -29.39
C GLN A 3 -42.02 -12.01 -30.17
N LEU A 4 -40.96 -11.60 -29.46
CA LEU A 4 -39.62 -11.37 -29.98
C LEU A 4 -38.80 -12.63 -29.85
N PRO A 5 -37.94 -12.96 -30.83
CA PRO A 5 -37.12 -14.17 -30.82
C PRO A 5 -35.84 -14.02 -29.98
N PRO A 6 -35.24 -15.16 -29.54
CA PRO A 6 -34.07 -15.16 -28.68
C PRO A 6 -32.78 -14.92 -29.47
N ALA A 7 -31.81 -14.21 -28.82
CA ALA A 7 -30.50 -13.95 -29.36
C ALA A 7 -29.61 -15.21 -29.31
N THR A 8 -29.00 -15.49 -30.42
CA THR A 8 -28.07 -16.60 -30.68
C THR A 8 -26.67 -16.34 -30.08
N VAL A 9 -26.22 -17.22 -29.24
CA VAL A 9 -24.84 -17.32 -28.74
C VAL A 9 -23.97 -17.94 -29.82
N SER A 10 -22.98 -17.22 -30.31
CA SER A 10 -21.97 -17.75 -31.24
C SER A 10 -20.81 -18.37 -30.46
N SER A 11 -20.73 -19.69 -30.56
CA SER A 11 -19.58 -20.49 -30.13
C SER A 11 -18.40 -20.28 -31.09
N VAL A 12 -17.21 -20.00 -30.54
CA VAL A 12 -15.95 -20.05 -31.29
C VAL A 12 -15.25 -21.34 -30.95
N SER A 13 -15.03 -22.09 -32.04
CA SER A 13 -14.52 -23.44 -32.11
C SER A 13 -13.04 -23.57 -31.76
N ASN A 14 -12.77 -24.72 -31.13
CA ASN A 14 -11.50 -25.42 -30.98
C ASN A 14 -10.68 -25.51 -32.28
N CYS A 15 -9.38 -25.34 -32.15
CA CYS A 15 -8.44 -25.96 -33.08
C CYS A 15 -7.41 -26.75 -32.26
N ALA A 16 -7.36 -28.04 -32.59
CA ALA A 16 -6.66 -29.08 -31.87
C ALA A 16 -5.18 -29.24 -32.25
N SER A 17 -4.40 -29.60 -31.25
CA SER A 17 -3.33 -30.62 -31.23
C SER A 17 -2.20 -30.61 -32.27
N LYS A 18 -0.97 -30.45 -31.79
CA LYS A 18 0.15 -31.37 -32.12
C LYS A 18 1.11 -31.46 -30.94
N THR A 19 1.24 -32.65 -30.45
CA THR A 19 2.22 -33.17 -29.50
C THR A 19 3.65 -33.07 -30.02
N LEU A 20 4.58 -32.59 -29.19
CA LEU A 20 5.97 -33.04 -29.19
C LEU A 20 6.51 -32.94 -27.76
N SER A 21 7.01 -34.05 -27.28
CA SER A 21 7.66 -34.31 -26.02
C SER A 21 8.96 -33.55 -25.86
N GLY A 22 9.21 -32.97 -24.65
CA GLY A 22 10.51 -32.44 -24.30
C GLY A 22 10.50 -31.98 -22.83
N SER A 23 11.18 -32.73 -21.98
CA SER A 23 11.41 -32.50 -20.58
C SER A 23 12.12 -31.16 -20.29
N GLY A 24 11.64 -30.39 -19.32
CA GLY A 24 12.36 -29.22 -18.82
C GLY A 24 11.51 -28.47 -17.80
N ARG A 25 11.81 -28.71 -16.54
CA ARG A 25 11.27 -27.94 -15.40
C ARG A 25 11.66 -26.47 -15.55
N SER A 26 10.68 -25.58 -15.54
CA SER A 26 10.79 -24.21 -15.02
C SER A 26 9.39 -23.66 -14.83
N SER A 27 8.94 -23.65 -13.60
CA SER A 27 7.77 -22.91 -13.16
C SER A 27 8.13 -21.41 -13.11
N THR A 28 7.79 -20.69 -14.16
CA THR A 28 7.74 -19.22 -14.13
C THR A 28 6.34 -18.81 -13.72
N SER A 29 6.18 -18.56 -12.42
CA SER A 29 5.05 -17.80 -11.91
C SER A 29 5.15 -16.36 -12.47
N LEU A 30 4.15 -15.95 -13.22
CA LEU A 30 3.95 -14.56 -13.58
C LEU A 30 3.49 -13.81 -12.31
N ASN A 31 4.42 -13.47 -11.44
CA ASN A 31 4.19 -12.48 -10.40
C ASN A 31 4.11 -11.13 -11.09
N ALA A 32 2.92 -10.53 -11.09
CA ALA A 32 2.81 -9.11 -11.31
C ALA A 32 3.51 -8.46 -10.11
N ASP A 33 4.66 -7.84 -10.34
CA ASP A 33 5.45 -7.16 -9.32
C ASP A 33 4.62 -6.01 -8.73
N ILE A 34 4.05 -6.24 -7.55
CA ILE A 34 3.43 -5.20 -6.74
C ILE A 34 4.57 -4.51 -6.00
N VAL A 35 4.92 -3.32 -6.44
CA VAL A 35 5.92 -2.49 -5.75
C VAL A 35 5.20 -1.66 -4.69
N PRO A 36 5.48 -1.83 -3.39
CA PRO A 36 4.96 -0.91 -2.39
C PRO A 36 5.73 0.41 -2.43
N PRO A 37 5.09 1.51 -2.08
CA PRO A 37 5.74 2.81 -2.04
C PRO A 37 6.89 2.81 -1.03
N SER A 38 8.02 3.34 -1.44
CA SER A 38 9.15 3.65 -0.57
C SER A 38 8.70 4.55 0.58
N THR A 39 9.05 4.16 1.78
CA THR A 39 8.76 4.88 3.03
C THR A 39 9.20 6.33 2.96
N TRP A 40 8.24 7.25 3.08
CA TRP A 40 8.49 8.67 3.25
C TRP A 40 9.12 8.93 4.63
N GLY A 41 10.39 9.30 4.65
CA GLY A 41 11.06 9.81 5.84
C GLY A 41 10.53 11.19 6.18
N SER A 42 10.09 11.39 7.43
CA SER A 42 9.85 12.70 8.01
C SER A 42 11.12 13.54 7.91
N GLN A 43 11.06 14.65 7.18
CA GLN A 43 12.11 15.67 7.20
C GLN A 43 11.99 16.43 8.53
N ASP A 44 12.92 16.18 9.42
CA ASP A 44 13.16 17.03 10.57
C ASP A 44 14.21 18.08 10.19
N SER A 45 13.82 19.34 10.26
CA SER A 45 14.65 20.50 9.95
C SER A 45 15.64 20.79 11.07
N GLY A 46 16.92 20.63 10.80
CA GLY A 46 18.01 20.93 11.75
C GLY A 46 19.32 21.32 11.08
N ARG A 47 19.42 22.56 10.72
CA ARG A 47 20.55 23.54 10.69
C ARG A 47 21.99 23.05 10.45
N ALA A 48 22.55 23.61 9.40
CA ALA A 48 23.92 23.51 8.89
C ALA A 48 24.99 24.12 9.80
N THR A 49 26.20 23.56 9.72
CA THR A 49 27.46 24.33 9.62
C THR A 49 28.54 23.48 8.98
N GLY A 50 29.03 23.90 7.85
CA GLY A 50 30.37 24.27 7.44
C GLY A 50 31.46 23.24 7.33
N GLY A 51 32.03 23.09 6.13
CA GLY A 51 33.45 23.04 6.02
C GLY A 51 34.10 21.97 5.11
N LEU A 52 34.45 22.38 3.93
CA LEU A 52 35.69 22.09 3.16
C LEU A 52 35.89 20.76 2.41
N ALA A 53 36.20 20.98 1.18
CA ALA A 53 36.57 20.13 0.06
C ALA A 53 37.85 19.26 0.25
N SER A 54 37.87 18.11 -0.43
CA SER A 54 39.04 17.66 -1.26
C SER A 54 38.67 16.38 -2.05
N SER A 55 38.62 16.52 -3.33
CA SER A 55 39.29 15.86 -4.48
C SER A 55 39.55 14.35 -4.48
N LEU A 56 39.26 13.77 -5.66
CA LEU A 56 39.92 12.75 -6.47
C LEU A 56 39.42 11.29 -6.38
N SER A 57 38.60 10.95 -7.36
CA SER A 57 38.80 9.97 -8.46
C SER A 57 38.60 8.48 -8.21
N PRO A 58 38.29 7.69 -9.24
CA PRO A 58 37.24 6.68 -9.20
C PRO A 58 37.81 5.27 -9.03
N ALA A 59 37.09 4.42 -8.34
CA ALA A 59 37.27 2.97 -8.41
C ALA A 59 35.89 2.32 -8.56
N ASP A 60 35.79 1.64 -9.66
CA ASP A 60 34.85 0.62 -10.07
C ASP A 60 34.52 -0.35 -8.94
N ASP A 61 33.23 -0.40 -8.53
CA ASP A 61 32.71 -1.53 -7.76
C ASP A 61 31.21 -1.68 -8.05
N THR A 62 30.92 -2.58 -8.99
CA THR A 62 29.62 -3.15 -9.24
C THR A 62 29.22 -4.07 -8.10
N ALA A 63 28.65 -3.50 -7.03
CA ALA A 63 27.87 -4.24 -6.05
C ALA A 63 26.38 -3.95 -6.25
N PRO A 64 25.49 -4.95 -6.23
CA PRO A 64 24.06 -4.73 -6.40
C PRO A 64 23.55 -3.84 -5.26
N ARG A 65 23.00 -2.69 -5.60
CA ARG A 65 22.29 -1.80 -4.67
C ARG A 65 21.13 -2.58 -4.07
N ALA A 66 21.26 -2.92 -2.79
CA ALA A 66 20.17 -3.46 -1.99
C ALA A 66 19.01 -2.44 -2.01
N SER A 67 17.83 -2.92 -2.39
CA SER A 67 16.57 -2.20 -2.28
C SER A 67 16.40 -1.62 -0.86
N PRO A 68 15.78 -0.44 -0.69
CA PRO A 68 15.57 0.14 0.63
C PRO A 68 14.72 -0.82 1.47
N GLU A 69 15.34 -1.43 2.48
CA GLU A 69 14.67 -2.36 3.40
C GLU A 69 13.54 -1.61 4.13
N THR A 70 12.33 -2.07 3.95
CA THR A 70 11.15 -1.57 4.67
C THR A 70 11.36 -1.75 6.16
N ARG A 71 11.45 -0.66 6.90
CA ARG A 71 11.62 -0.69 8.36
C ARG A 71 10.28 -0.94 9.03
N SER A 72 10.13 -2.12 9.59
CA SER A 72 8.96 -2.49 10.40
C SER A 72 9.15 -2.05 11.86
N VAL A 73 8.06 -1.84 12.57
CA VAL A 73 8.06 -1.53 14.01
C VAL A 73 7.36 -2.65 14.76
N TYR A 74 7.98 -3.16 15.81
CA TYR A 74 7.43 -4.19 16.68
C TYR A 74 7.39 -3.67 18.12
N GLU A 75 6.24 -3.71 18.78
CA GLU A 75 6.07 -3.21 20.15
C GLU A 75 5.72 -4.35 21.11
N PHE A 76 6.34 -4.33 22.28
CA PHE A 76 6.02 -5.25 23.37
C PHE A 76 6.05 -4.53 24.72
N GLU A 77 5.31 -5.08 25.71
CA GLU A 77 5.24 -4.53 27.05
C GLU A 77 6.46 -4.91 27.89
N ILE A 78 6.93 -3.96 28.66
CA ILE A 78 7.97 -4.18 29.67
C ILE A 78 7.42 -3.75 31.04
N PRO A 79 7.36 -4.62 32.04
CA PRO A 79 7.09 -4.20 33.42
C PRO A 79 8.09 -3.16 33.88
N ASN A 80 7.63 -2.12 34.59
CA ASN A 80 8.49 -1.03 35.06
C ASN A 80 9.68 -1.53 35.90
N THR A 81 9.51 -2.65 36.63
CA THR A 81 10.56 -3.33 37.39
C THR A 81 11.71 -3.83 36.52
N LEU A 82 11.46 -4.14 35.24
CA LEU A 82 12.45 -4.68 34.29
C LEU A 82 13.04 -3.64 33.34
N VAL A 83 12.45 -2.45 33.25
CA VAL A 83 12.92 -1.40 32.32
C VAL A 83 14.39 -1.08 32.56
N GLY A 84 14.79 -0.90 33.81
CA GLY A 84 16.18 -0.61 34.18
C GLY A 84 17.17 -1.72 33.79
N LEU A 85 16.73 -2.99 33.86
CA LEU A 85 17.55 -4.15 33.46
C LEU A 85 17.70 -4.24 31.94
N ILE A 86 16.64 -3.92 31.18
CA ILE A 86 16.66 -3.92 29.71
C ILE A 86 17.50 -2.76 29.19
N ILE A 87 17.39 -1.58 29.78
CA ILE A 87 18.28 -0.46 29.46
C ILE A 87 19.72 -0.77 29.85
N GLY A 88 19.91 -1.32 31.03
CA GLY A 88 21.23 -1.60 31.62
C GLY A 88 21.99 -0.35 32.08
N ILE A 89 23.10 -0.54 32.76
CA ILE A 89 23.93 0.55 33.29
C ILE A 89 24.37 1.46 32.14
N LYS A 90 24.01 2.76 32.23
CA LYS A 90 24.30 3.78 31.19
C LYS A 90 23.80 3.38 29.78
N GLY A 91 22.74 2.60 29.70
CA GLY A 91 22.18 2.13 28.44
C GLY A 91 22.98 1.04 27.71
N LYS A 92 23.92 0.38 28.39
CA LYS A 92 24.84 -0.60 27.77
C LYS A 92 24.08 -1.78 27.15
N THR A 93 23.06 -2.30 27.86
CA THR A 93 22.33 -3.49 27.38
C THR A 93 21.51 -3.20 26.14
N ILE A 94 20.73 -2.11 26.16
CA ILE A 94 19.89 -1.73 25.00
C ILE A 94 20.75 -1.36 23.79
N LYS A 95 21.87 -0.63 24.00
CA LYS A 95 22.81 -0.30 22.93
C LYS A 95 23.45 -1.55 22.31
N GLU A 96 23.83 -2.55 23.15
CA GLU A 96 24.39 -3.82 22.68
C GLU A 96 23.37 -4.59 21.82
N LEU A 97 22.11 -4.67 22.26
CA LEU A 97 21.02 -5.29 21.48
C LEU A 97 20.84 -4.59 20.14
N CYS A 98 20.73 -3.27 20.13
CA CYS A 98 20.57 -2.47 18.92
C CYS A 98 21.71 -2.70 17.93
N LEU A 99 22.96 -2.63 18.39
CA LEU A 99 24.14 -2.81 17.52
C LEU A 99 24.23 -4.22 16.93
N ARG A 100 23.99 -5.25 17.75
CA ARG A 100 24.11 -6.66 17.30
C ARG A 100 22.99 -7.10 16.35
N THR A 101 21.87 -6.43 16.39
CA THR A 101 20.68 -6.80 15.62
C THR A 101 20.29 -5.77 14.58
N GLN A 102 21.04 -4.65 14.51
CA GLN A 102 20.79 -3.57 13.56
C GLN A 102 19.34 -3.02 13.64
N VAL A 103 18.81 -2.93 14.87
CA VAL A 103 17.51 -2.33 15.15
C VAL A 103 17.67 -1.08 15.99
N ARG A 104 16.65 -0.24 15.97
CA ARG A 104 16.48 0.86 16.91
C ARG A 104 15.46 0.45 17.97
N MET A 105 15.79 0.59 19.25
CA MET A 105 14.86 0.34 20.37
C MET A 105 14.54 1.64 21.09
N ILE A 106 13.25 1.89 21.29
CA ILE A 106 12.73 3.08 21.98
C ILE A 106 11.80 2.59 23.09
N ILE A 107 12.01 3.07 24.32
CA ILE A 107 11.12 2.77 25.44
C ILE A 107 10.31 4.04 25.74
N ARG A 108 8.98 3.90 25.80
CA ARG A 108 8.04 4.99 25.99
C ARG A 108 6.92 4.60 26.96
N PRO A 109 6.23 5.59 27.57
CA PRO A 109 5.08 5.30 28.42
C PRO A 109 4.04 4.45 27.70
N HIS A 110 3.32 3.62 28.48
CA HIS A 110 2.24 2.80 27.94
C HIS A 110 1.08 3.68 27.47
N HIS A 111 0.47 3.33 26.31
CA HIS A 111 -0.63 4.10 25.74
C HIS A 111 -1.98 3.86 26.44
N THR A 112 -2.11 2.76 27.19
CA THR A 112 -3.32 2.44 27.97
C THR A 112 -3.19 3.03 29.36
N SER A 113 -4.14 3.90 29.75
CA SER A 113 -4.12 4.61 31.04
C SER A 113 -4.01 3.69 32.25
N GLY A 114 -4.66 2.55 32.25
CA GLY A 114 -4.59 1.57 33.35
C GLY A 114 -3.24 0.85 33.50
N LYS A 115 -2.32 0.97 32.54
CA LYS A 115 -1.00 0.34 32.55
C LYS A 115 0.16 1.32 32.67
N LEU A 116 -0.10 2.63 32.67
CA LEU A 116 0.92 3.69 32.71
C LEU A 116 1.88 3.54 33.89
N GLU A 117 1.36 3.14 35.05
CA GLU A 117 2.16 3.01 36.28
C GLU A 117 2.87 1.66 36.41
N THR A 118 2.46 0.65 35.65
CA THR A 118 2.97 -0.71 35.81
C THR A 118 3.84 -1.19 34.65
N HIS A 119 3.62 -0.68 33.44
CA HIS A 119 4.32 -1.11 32.24
C HIS A 119 4.73 0.05 31.33
N GLN A 120 5.77 -0.16 30.55
CA GLN A 120 6.18 0.68 29.44
C GLN A 120 6.16 -0.13 28.15
N ILE A 121 6.15 0.56 27.02
CA ILE A 121 6.21 -0.06 25.69
C ILE A 121 7.63 0.08 25.15
N CYS A 122 8.18 -1.04 24.69
CA CYS A 122 9.39 -1.06 23.90
C CYS A 122 9.05 -1.22 22.42
N ALA A 123 9.33 -0.19 21.64
CA ALA A 123 9.25 -0.22 20.18
C ALA A 123 10.61 -0.64 19.60
N VAL A 124 10.63 -1.62 18.72
CA VAL A 124 11.80 -2.14 18.01
C VAL A 124 11.62 -1.88 16.53
N GLU A 125 12.44 -1.01 15.96
CA GLU A 125 12.39 -0.58 14.57
C GLU A 125 13.52 -1.24 13.77
N GLY A 126 13.21 -1.87 12.63
CA GLY A 126 14.21 -2.52 11.78
C GLY A 126 13.57 -3.42 10.73
N SER A 127 14.38 -4.19 10.01
CA SER A 127 13.86 -5.25 9.15
C SER A 127 13.22 -6.35 10.01
N ARG A 128 12.26 -7.08 9.47
CA ARG A 128 11.57 -8.18 10.16
C ARG A 128 12.54 -9.22 10.72
N GLU A 129 13.55 -9.54 9.93
CA GLU A 129 14.59 -10.50 10.34
C GLU A 129 15.38 -9.97 11.53
N ASN A 130 15.78 -8.71 11.49
CA ASN A 130 16.52 -8.04 12.56
C ASN A 130 15.69 -7.91 13.84
N ILE A 131 14.40 -7.58 13.71
CA ILE A 131 13.44 -7.56 14.84
C ILE A 131 13.36 -8.96 15.48
N ASN A 132 13.14 -10.00 14.68
CA ASN A 132 13.08 -11.37 15.19
C ASN A 132 14.39 -11.81 15.87
N LYS A 133 15.53 -11.40 15.32
CA LYS A 133 16.85 -11.61 15.93
C LYS A 133 16.96 -10.90 17.28
N CYS A 134 16.48 -9.64 17.35
CA CYS A 134 16.46 -8.85 18.58
C CYS A 134 15.59 -9.51 19.67
N LEU A 135 14.38 -9.93 19.33
CA LEU A 135 13.47 -10.61 20.26
C LEU A 135 14.08 -11.91 20.79
N ARG A 136 14.71 -12.73 19.92
CA ARG A 136 15.41 -13.95 20.35
C ARG A 136 16.57 -13.64 21.28
N MET A 137 17.37 -12.59 20.98
CA MET A 137 18.49 -12.19 21.85
C MET A 137 17.98 -11.64 23.18
N THR A 138 16.91 -10.85 23.18
CA THR A 138 16.25 -10.37 24.39
C THR A 138 15.75 -11.53 25.23
N ARG A 139 15.06 -12.51 24.65
CA ARG A 139 14.58 -13.71 25.37
C ARG A 139 15.72 -14.58 25.90
N ARG A 140 16.83 -14.68 25.17
CA ARG A 140 18.02 -15.42 25.64
C ARG A 140 18.67 -14.74 26.84
N ARG A 141 18.70 -13.40 26.87
CA ARG A 141 19.27 -12.63 27.99
C ARG A 141 18.33 -12.59 29.19
N PHE A 142 17.03 -12.58 28.93
CA PHE A 142 15.96 -12.58 29.95
C PHE A 142 15.09 -13.81 29.78
N PRO A 143 15.58 -15.00 30.23
CA PRO A 143 14.85 -16.27 30.09
C PRO A 143 13.50 -16.22 30.82
N ALA A 144 12.46 -16.84 30.24
CA ALA A 144 11.12 -16.87 30.83
C ALA A 144 11.06 -17.54 32.21
N ALA A 145 11.93 -18.50 32.49
CA ALA A 145 12.04 -19.14 33.79
C ALA A 145 12.48 -18.17 34.92
N ARG A 146 13.27 -17.14 34.58
CA ARG A 146 13.75 -16.15 35.56
C ARG A 146 12.96 -14.84 35.50
N PHE A 147 12.37 -14.54 34.35
CA PHE A 147 11.62 -13.29 34.09
C PHE A 147 10.27 -13.64 33.44
N PRO A 148 9.39 -14.35 34.16
CA PRO A 148 8.10 -14.79 33.62
C PRO A 148 7.18 -13.61 33.26
N GLU A 149 7.35 -12.47 33.92
CA GLU A 149 6.59 -11.24 33.72
C GLU A 149 6.95 -10.52 32.42
N LEU A 150 8.14 -10.80 31.83
CA LEU A 150 8.53 -10.22 30.55
C LEU A 150 7.83 -10.94 29.40
N ASN A 151 6.79 -10.34 28.88
CA ASN A 151 6.07 -10.88 27.72
C ASN A 151 6.54 -10.16 26.45
N LEU A 152 7.22 -10.91 25.55
CA LEU A 152 7.66 -10.40 24.26
C LEU A 152 6.58 -10.53 23.15
N ARG A 153 5.32 -10.80 23.52
CA ARG A 153 4.22 -10.78 22.55
C ARG A 153 3.95 -9.34 22.11
N PRO A 154 3.50 -9.13 20.86
CA PRO A 154 3.18 -7.80 20.42
C PRO A 154 2.07 -7.19 21.27
N VAL A 155 2.25 -5.93 21.65
CA VAL A 155 1.19 -5.14 22.26
C VAL A 155 0.24 -4.74 21.16
N LEU A 156 -0.98 -5.19 21.28
CA LEU A 156 -2.05 -4.65 20.46
C LEU A 156 -2.34 -3.24 20.94
N PRO A 157 -2.24 -2.24 20.09
CA PRO A 157 -2.62 -0.90 20.44
C PRO A 157 -4.10 -0.84 20.81
N PRO A 158 -4.54 0.23 21.52
CA PRO A 158 -5.94 0.38 21.84
C PRO A 158 -6.75 0.26 20.54
N PRO A 159 -7.90 -0.42 20.59
CA PRO A 159 -8.80 -0.41 19.45
C PRO A 159 -9.03 1.03 19.01
N PHE A 160 -9.18 1.24 17.70
CA PHE A 160 -9.65 2.54 17.25
C PHE A 160 -10.88 2.92 18.08
N PRO A 161 -11.05 4.20 18.46
CA PRO A 161 -12.27 4.61 19.12
C PRO A 161 -13.45 4.02 18.35
N ASP A 162 -14.33 3.33 19.07
CA ASP A 162 -15.47 2.64 18.46
C ASP A 162 -16.15 3.58 17.48
N PRO A 163 -16.30 3.19 16.21
CA PRO A 163 -17.09 3.99 15.28
C PRO A 163 -18.50 4.13 15.84
N PRO A 164 -19.20 5.23 15.55
CA PRO A 164 -20.61 5.35 15.91
C PRO A 164 -21.34 4.05 15.56
N ALA A 165 -22.21 3.58 16.44
CA ALA A 165 -22.90 2.30 16.28
C ALA A 165 -23.56 2.08 14.91
N ALA A 166 -23.89 3.19 14.20
CA ALA A 166 -24.40 3.19 12.83
C ALA A 166 -23.40 2.69 11.78
N LEU A 167 -22.09 2.63 12.09
CA LEU A 167 -21.04 2.17 11.16
C LEU A 167 -20.61 0.72 11.38
N TYR A 168 -21.11 0.07 12.43
CA TYR A 168 -20.84 -1.36 12.66
C TYR A 168 -21.43 -2.20 11.51
N GLY A 169 -20.54 -2.93 10.83
CA GLY A 169 -20.93 -3.80 9.73
C GLY A 169 -21.07 -3.14 8.36
N THR A 170 -20.88 -1.83 8.25
CA THR A 170 -20.83 -1.17 6.96
C THR A 170 -19.45 -1.28 6.32
N ARG A 171 -19.41 -1.59 5.03
CA ARG A 171 -18.17 -1.58 4.25
C ARG A 171 -17.53 -0.19 4.30
N PRO A 172 -16.20 -0.08 4.46
CA PRO A 172 -15.50 1.20 4.36
C PRO A 172 -15.82 1.91 3.05
N VAL A 173 -15.94 3.23 3.11
CA VAL A 173 -16.16 4.06 1.94
C VAL A 173 -14.86 4.11 1.14
N GLN A 174 -14.96 4.03 -0.18
CA GLN A 174 -13.85 4.28 -1.09
C GLN A 174 -13.61 5.80 -1.19
N LEU A 175 -12.38 6.26 -0.95
CA LEU A 175 -12.00 7.64 -1.26
C LEU A 175 -12.11 7.89 -2.76
N THR A 176 -12.52 9.08 -3.12
CA THR A 176 -12.58 9.57 -4.49
C THR A 176 -11.67 10.77 -4.65
N LEU A 177 -11.16 10.98 -5.85
CA LEU A 177 -10.44 12.20 -6.17
C LEU A 177 -11.41 13.38 -6.27
N PRO A 178 -11.03 14.60 -5.83
CA PRO A 178 -11.88 15.78 -5.99
C PRO A 178 -12.07 16.12 -7.47
N GLU A 179 -13.29 16.51 -7.81
CA GLU A 179 -13.64 16.93 -9.17
C GLU A 179 -13.54 18.44 -9.32
N GLY A 180 -13.09 18.89 -10.49
CA GLY A 180 -13.04 20.32 -10.84
C GLY A 180 -11.88 21.09 -10.20
N GLU A 181 -11.01 20.45 -9.46
CA GLU A 181 -9.82 21.06 -8.87
C GLU A 181 -8.63 20.10 -8.92
N ARG A 182 -7.42 20.62 -8.86
CA ARG A 182 -6.21 19.82 -8.74
C ARG A 182 -6.01 19.39 -7.29
N CYS A 183 -5.59 18.16 -7.10
CA CYS A 183 -5.22 17.65 -5.78
C CYS A 183 -3.84 16.99 -5.82
N ARG A 184 -3.15 17.02 -4.69
CA ARG A 184 -1.87 16.32 -4.52
C ARG A 184 -2.10 14.84 -4.32
N VAL A 185 -1.32 14.04 -5.05
CA VAL A 185 -1.40 12.58 -5.00
C VAL A 185 -0.01 11.96 -5.00
N ILE A 186 0.05 10.70 -4.60
CA ILE A 186 1.19 9.81 -4.80
C ILE A 186 0.72 8.58 -5.57
N CYS A 187 1.52 8.13 -6.52
CA CYS A 187 1.28 6.86 -7.20
C CYS A 187 1.67 5.72 -6.26
N SER A 188 0.67 5.00 -5.75
CA SER A 188 0.87 3.94 -4.76
C SER A 188 1.10 2.57 -5.38
N ALA A 189 0.58 2.31 -6.58
CA ALA A 189 0.84 1.12 -7.36
C ALA A 189 0.64 1.41 -8.84
N THR A 190 1.50 0.84 -9.67
CA THR A 190 1.41 0.91 -11.13
C THR A 190 1.13 -0.48 -11.68
N ILE A 191 0.04 -0.64 -12.41
CA ILE A 191 -0.29 -1.86 -13.16
C ILE A 191 0.33 -1.76 -14.55
N ASP A 192 0.12 -0.60 -15.19
CA ASP A 192 0.74 -0.20 -16.43
C ASP A 192 0.72 1.33 -16.53
N VAL A 193 1.36 1.92 -17.54
CA VAL A 193 1.38 3.38 -17.78
C VAL A 193 -0.02 3.98 -17.81
N GLY A 194 -0.96 3.28 -18.44
CA GLY A 194 -2.35 3.70 -18.56
C GLY A 194 -3.24 3.31 -17.38
N HIS A 195 -2.74 2.55 -16.39
CA HIS A 195 -3.55 1.98 -15.30
C HIS A 195 -2.74 1.89 -14.00
N PHE A 196 -3.15 2.62 -12.99
CA PHE A 196 -2.42 2.77 -11.73
C PHE A 196 -3.35 3.16 -10.57
N PHE A 197 -2.79 3.26 -9.38
CA PHE A 197 -3.49 3.64 -8.17
C PHE A 197 -2.88 4.90 -7.56
N LEU A 198 -3.75 5.78 -7.07
CA LEU A 198 -3.37 7.04 -6.44
C LEU A 198 -3.85 7.11 -5.00
N GLN A 199 -3.02 7.63 -4.11
CA GLN A 199 -3.40 8.00 -2.74
C GLN A 199 -3.34 9.53 -2.59
N GLN A 200 -4.11 10.06 -1.62
CA GLN A 200 -4.20 11.49 -1.35
C GLN A 200 -3.46 11.83 -0.03
N PRO A 201 -2.16 12.22 -0.07
CA PRO A 201 -1.36 12.43 1.13
C PRO A 201 -1.86 13.60 2.01
N GLN A 202 -2.65 14.51 1.45
CA GLN A 202 -3.26 15.61 2.18
C GLN A 202 -4.64 15.29 2.76
N HIS A 203 -5.21 14.12 2.44
CA HIS A 203 -6.49 13.71 3.04
C HIS A 203 -6.31 13.43 4.55
N PRO A 204 -7.23 13.89 5.41
CA PRO A 204 -7.09 13.76 6.87
C PRO A 204 -6.87 12.33 7.37
N THR A 205 -7.37 11.33 6.64
CA THR A 205 -7.25 9.91 7.01
C THR A 205 -5.94 9.27 6.57
N PHE A 206 -5.16 9.90 5.68
CA PHE A 206 -3.93 9.32 5.13
C PHE A 206 -2.92 8.94 6.22
N ASN A 207 -2.70 9.81 7.20
CA ASN A 207 -1.76 9.55 8.29
C ASN A 207 -2.18 8.37 9.19
N SER A 208 -3.45 7.96 9.12
CA SER A 208 -3.95 6.80 9.85
C SER A 208 -3.63 5.48 9.17
N LEU A 209 -3.25 5.49 7.89
CA LEU A 209 -2.95 4.29 7.12
C LEU A 209 -1.74 3.54 7.69
N GLN A 210 -0.63 4.23 7.93
CA GLN A 210 0.57 3.62 8.53
C GLN A 210 0.27 2.99 9.90
N ARG A 211 -0.64 3.62 10.66
CA ARG A 211 -1.08 3.08 11.94
C ARG A 211 -1.96 1.84 11.76
N LEU A 212 -2.82 1.81 10.74
CA LEU A 212 -3.62 0.63 10.38
C LEU A 212 -2.72 -0.55 10.03
N ASP A 213 -1.71 -0.36 9.16
CA ASP A 213 -0.77 -1.40 8.76
C ASP A 213 -0.03 -1.99 9.94
N TYR A 214 0.43 -1.13 10.83
CA TYR A 214 1.10 -1.55 12.05
C TYR A 214 0.20 -2.47 12.91
N TYR A 215 -1.08 -2.12 13.04
CA TYR A 215 -2.04 -2.89 13.82
C TYR A 215 -2.41 -4.20 13.14
N MET A 216 -2.62 -4.16 11.84
CA MET A 216 -2.88 -5.37 11.05
C MET A 216 -1.71 -6.34 11.14
N LEU A 217 -0.48 -5.84 11.01
CA LEU A 217 0.73 -6.66 11.18
C LEU A 217 0.75 -7.35 12.54
N GLY A 218 0.50 -6.60 13.63
CA GLY A 218 0.48 -7.13 14.99
C GLY A 218 -0.57 -8.22 15.21
N VAL A 219 -1.73 -8.11 14.56
CA VAL A 219 -2.84 -9.08 14.68
C VAL A 219 -2.59 -10.31 13.79
N TYR A 220 -2.28 -10.10 12.51
CA TYR A 220 -2.29 -11.18 11.52
C TYR A 220 -0.96 -11.95 11.41
N MET A 221 0.12 -11.46 12.02
CA MET A 221 1.35 -12.24 12.19
C MET A 221 1.24 -13.39 13.21
N GLN A 222 0.20 -13.40 14.05
CA GLN A 222 0.03 -14.43 15.05
C GLN A 222 -0.55 -15.70 14.41
N PRO A 223 0.04 -16.89 14.64
CA PRO A 223 -0.43 -18.13 14.01
C PRO A 223 -1.77 -18.63 14.57
N ALA A 224 -2.24 -18.08 15.69
CA ALA A 224 -3.47 -18.52 16.35
C ALA A 224 -4.42 -17.35 16.58
N GLY A 225 -5.69 -17.55 16.27
CA GLY A 225 -6.77 -16.65 16.69
C GLY A 225 -7.43 -15.82 15.61
N VAL A 226 -6.92 -15.87 14.37
CA VAL A 226 -7.60 -15.21 13.25
C VAL A 226 -8.10 -16.26 12.26
N PRO A 227 -9.43 -16.31 12.01
CA PRO A 227 -10.00 -17.30 11.09
C PRO A 227 -9.54 -17.09 9.66
N ASP A 228 -9.33 -18.19 8.94
CA ASP A 228 -9.11 -18.16 7.49
C ASP A 228 -10.35 -17.63 6.76
N LEU A 229 -10.14 -17.21 5.51
CA LEU A 229 -11.27 -16.85 4.65
C LEU A 229 -12.14 -18.10 4.40
N PRO A 230 -13.47 -18.04 4.69
CA PRO A 230 -14.34 -19.22 4.56
C PRO A 230 -14.59 -19.60 3.11
N ARG A 231 -15.05 -20.83 2.88
CA ARG A 231 -15.57 -21.32 1.60
C ARG A 231 -17.11 -21.33 1.63
N PRO A 232 -17.75 -21.05 0.47
CA PRO A 232 -17.20 -20.56 -0.78
C PRO A 232 -16.70 -19.13 -0.66
N VAL A 233 -15.73 -18.75 -1.50
CA VAL A 233 -15.26 -17.38 -1.57
C VAL A 233 -16.11 -16.61 -2.55
N ASP A 234 -16.90 -15.68 -2.03
CA ASP A 234 -17.70 -14.78 -2.84
C ASP A 234 -16.83 -13.64 -3.38
N VAL A 235 -17.20 -13.10 -4.54
CA VAL A 235 -16.64 -11.87 -5.10
C VAL A 235 -17.03 -10.68 -4.21
N ASP A 236 -16.18 -9.64 -4.22
CA ASP A 236 -16.39 -8.38 -3.49
C ASP A 236 -16.43 -8.54 -1.95
N LYS A 237 -15.78 -9.57 -1.42
CA LYS A 237 -15.62 -9.73 0.03
C LYS A 237 -14.35 -9.05 0.52
N LEU A 238 -14.51 -8.25 1.57
CA LEU A 238 -13.38 -7.64 2.26
C LEU A 238 -12.68 -8.70 3.11
N CYS A 239 -11.38 -8.83 2.91
CA CYS A 239 -10.50 -9.77 3.61
C CYS A 239 -9.16 -9.11 3.94
N VAL A 240 -8.27 -9.87 4.52
CA VAL A 240 -6.88 -9.48 4.76
C VAL A 240 -5.98 -10.43 4.01
N ALA A 241 -5.06 -9.86 3.26
CA ALA A 241 -4.12 -10.59 2.41
C ALA A 241 -2.67 -10.22 2.76
N PRO A 242 -1.75 -11.20 2.74
CA PRO A 242 -0.35 -10.93 2.89
C PRO A 242 0.21 -10.30 1.61
N ALA A 243 1.14 -9.35 1.78
CA ALA A 243 1.99 -8.86 0.71
C ALA A 243 3.34 -8.42 1.32
N PHE A 244 4.45 -8.71 0.63
CA PHE A 244 5.80 -8.41 1.12
C PHE A 244 6.02 -8.95 2.55
N ASP A 245 6.19 -8.08 3.51
CA ASP A 245 6.39 -8.40 4.93
C ASP A 245 5.19 -8.01 5.81
N GLY A 246 4.06 -7.60 5.21
CA GLY A 246 2.88 -7.07 5.88
C GLY A 246 1.59 -7.84 5.61
N TRP A 247 0.53 -7.32 6.20
CA TRP A 247 -0.85 -7.76 6.04
C TRP A 247 -1.72 -6.55 5.70
N TYR A 248 -2.47 -6.62 4.61
CA TYR A 248 -3.18 -5.49 4.06
C TYR A 248 -4.64 -5.82 3.80
N ARG A 249 -5.50 -4.80 3.85
CA ARG A 249 -6.90 -4.94 3.48
C ARG A 249 -6.99 -5.19 1.97
N ALA A 250 -7.79 -6.19 1.60
CA ALA A 250 -8.00 -6.55 0.22
C ALA A 250 -9.46 -6.93 -0.04
N VAL A 251 -9.88 -6.85 -1.29
CA VAL A 251 -11.19 -7.26 -1.75
C VAL A 251 -11.02 -8.39 -2.75
N THR A 252 -11.80 -9.45 -2.61
CA THR A 252 -11.81 -10.60 -3.52
C THR A 252 -12.43 -10.21 -4.84
N LEU A 253 -11.77 -10.56 -5.94
CA LEU A 253 -12.23 -10.29 -7.31
C LEU A 253 -12.70 -11.54 -8.02
N ASP A 254 -12.00 -12.68 -7.80
CA ASP A 254 -12.30 -13.95 -8.44
C ASP A 254 -11.81 -15.10 -7.56
N TYR A 255 -12.43 -16.28 -7.71
CA TYR A 255 -12.04 -17.48 -6.99
C TYR A 255 -11.83 -18.65 -7.96
N TYR A 256 -10.59 -19.12 -8.06
CA TYR A 256 -10.17 -20.25 -8.87
C TYR A 256 -10.30 -21.52 -8.04
N GLN A 257 -11.45 -22.20 -8.18
CA GLN A 257 -11.83 -23.32 -7.32
C GLN A 257 -10.90 -24.54 -7.44
N GLU A 258 -10.37 -24.79 -8.61
CA GLU A 258 -9.50 -25.95 -8.89
C GLU A 258 -8.16 -25.82 -8.16
N GLU A 259 -7.62 -24.62 -8.11
CA GLU A 259 -6.34 -24.33 -7.46
C GLU A 259 -6.48 -23.86 -6.00
N ASP A 260 -7.69 -23.61 -5.53
CA ASP A 260 -8.01 -22.96 -4.25
C ASP A 260 -7.31 -21.59 -4.10
N GLU A 261 -7.25 -20.82 -5.18
CA GLU A 261 -6.64 -19.50 -5.21
C GLU A 261 -7.67 -18.40 -5.42
N VAL A 262 -7.37 -17.23 -4.88
CA VAL A 262 -8.24 -16.06 -4.93
C VAL A 262 -7.48 -14.89 -5.55
N MET A 263 -8.09 -14.24 -6.54
CA MET A 263 -7.63 -12.95 -7.04
C MET A 263 -8.14 -11.86 -6.11
N VAL A 264 -7.24 -11.04 -5.60
CA VAL A 264 -7.57 -9.93 -4.70
C VAL A 264 -7.04 -8.60 -5.24
N ARG A 265 -7.70 -7.51 -4.85
CA ARG A 265 -7.22 -6.14 -5.03
C ARG A 265 -6.95 -5.52 -3.66
N TYR A 266 -5.77 -4.96 -3.47
CA TYR A 266 -5.40 -4.24 -2.27
C TYR A 266 -6.04 -2.85 -2.26
N VAL A 267 -6.86 -2.56 -1.24
CA VAL A 267 -7.74 -1.37 -1.27
C VAL A 267 -7.09 -0.10 -0.74
N ASP A 268 -5.95 -0.22 -0.07
CA ASP A 268 -5.27 0.94 0.51
C ASP A 268 -4.04 1.38 -0.28
N TYR A 269 -3.36 0.45 -0.94
CA TYR A 269 -2.16 0.71 -1.73
C TYR A 269 -2.37 0.48 -3.22
N GLY A 270 -3.41 -0.27 -3.57
CA GLY A 270 -3.64 -0.69 -4.94
C GLY A 270 -2.86 -1.94 -5.33
N GLY A 271 -2.99 -2.31 -6.59
CA GLY A 271 -2.42 -3.55 -7.11
C GLY A 271 -3.31 -4.76 -6.87
N TYR A 272 -2.90 -5.86 -7.47
CA TYR A 272 -3.61 -7.13 -7.47
C TYR A 272 -2.69 -8.26 -7.02
N GLY A 273 -3.27 -9.30 -6.45
CA GLY A 273 -2.54 -10.51 -6.09
C GLY A 273 -3.39 -11.75 -6.31
N ARG A 274 -2.79 -12.81 -6.81
CA ARG A 274 -3.38 -14.14 -6.86
C ARG A 274 -2.72 -14.97 -5.76
N LEU A 275 -3.49 -15.38 -4.77
CA LEU A 275 -3.00 -15.97 -3.54
C LEU A 275 -3.78 -17.24 -3.20
N PRO A 276 -3.14 -18.25 -2.56
CA PRO A 276 -3.85 -19.35 -1.97
C PRO A 276 -4.90 -18.84 -0.96
N ARG A 277 -6.11 -19.38 -1.01
CA ARG A 277 -7.17 -19.00 -0.06
C ARG A 277 -6.74 -19.19 1.40
N SER A 278 -5.94 -20.22 1.66
CA SER A 278 -5.38 -20.50 3.00
C SER A 278 -4.52 -19.37 3.57
N ASP A 279 -3.99 -18.49 2.72
CA ASP A 279 -3.17 -17.35 3.13
C ASP A 279 -4.02 -16.12 3.46
N LEU A 280 -5.29 -16.12 3.05
CA LEU A 280 -6.23 -15.04 3.30
C LEU A 280 -6.89 -15.20 4.67
N ARG A 281 -7.18 -14.10 5.34
CA ARG A 281 -7.80 -14.05 6.66
C ARG A 281 -9.08 -13.22 6.63
N GLN A 282 -10.00 -13.55 7.53
CA GLN A 282 -11.14 -12.68 7.78
C GLN A 282 -10.68 -11.36 8.38
N ILE A 283 -11.28 -10.27 7.93
CA ILE A 283 -10.98 -8.95 8.49
C ILE A 283 -11.71 -8.75 9.81
N ARG A 284 -11.04 -8.14 10.77
CA ARG A 284 -11.69 -7.68 12.01
C ARG A 284 -12.44 -6.37 11.75
N THR A 285 -13.55 -6.20 12.45
CA THR A 285 -14.43 -5.04 12.29
C THR A 285 -13.78 -3.70 12.63
N ASP A 286 -12.85 -3.69 13.59
CA ASP A 286 -12.10 -2.50 13.97
C ASP A 286 -11.18 -1.97 12.83
N PHE A 287 -10.76 -2.83 11.90
CA PHE A 287 -10.00 -2.45 10.72
C PHE A 287 -10.88 -1.96 9.55
N MET A 288 -12.18 -1.92 9.74
CA MET A 288 -13.14 -1.45 8.72
C MET A 288 -13.53 0.03 8.87
N THR A 289 -12.94 0.76 9.80
CA THR A 289 -13.31 2.16 10.09
C THR A 289 -12.64 3.17 9.17
N LEU A 290 -11.42 2.88 8.70
CA LEU A 290 -10.68 3.76 7.80
C LEU A 290 -11.23 3.63 6.38
N PRO A 291 -11.53 4.72 5.66
CA PRO A 291 -11.85 4.68 4.23
C PRO A 291 -10.75 3.99 3.42
N PHE A 292 -11.11 3.36 2.31
CA PHE A 292 -10.13 2.79 1.39
C PHE A 292 -9.32 3.91 0.74
N GLN A 293 -8.00 3.82 0.81
CA GLN A 293 -7.11 4.93 0.48
C GLN A 293 -6.68 4.98 -0.98
N ALA A 294 -6.59 3.84 -1.67
CA ALA A 294 -6.14 3.80 -3.06
C ALA A 294 -7.30 3.98 -4.04
N VAL A 295 -7.18 4.98 -4.90
CA VAL A 295 -8.12 5.23 -6.00
C VAL A 295 -7.51 4.67 -7.28
N GLU A 296 -8.22 3.74 -7.92
CA GLU A 296 -7.82 3.13 -9.17
C GLU A 296 -8.15 4.05 -10.34
N CYS A 297 -7.15 4.38 -11.16
CA CYS A 297 -7.23 5.45 -12.16
C CYS A 297 -6.67 5.02 -13.51
N TYR A 298 -7.10 5.72 -14.55
CA TYR A 298 -6.53 5.66 -15.89
C TYR A 298 -5.85 6.98 -16.26
N LEU A 299 -4.72 6.90 -17.00
CA LEU A 299 -4.07 8.08 -17.55
C LEU A 299 -4.89 8.62 -18.71
N ALA A 300 -5.20 9.92 -18.66
CA ALA A 300 -5.94 10.57 -19.73
C ALA A 300 -5.08 10.86 -20.96
N HIS A 301 -5.74 11.06 -22.11
CA HIS A 301 -5.22 11.59 -23.38
C HIS A 301 -4.24 10.70 -24.14
N VAL A 302 -3.76 9.62 -23.59
CA VAL A 302 -2.73 8.76 -24.21
C VAL A 302 -3.09 7.29 -24.23
N MET A 303 -2.54 6.59 -25.20
CA MET A 303 -2.63 5.14 -25.35
C MET A 303 -1.32 4.61 -25.95
N PRO A 304 -1.06 3.29 -25.92
CA PRO A 304 0.12 2.70 -26.52
C PRO A 304 0.26 3.05 -28.00
N VAL A 305 1.51 3.26 -28.44
CA VAL A 305 1.84 3.71 -29.83
C VAL A 305 1.27 2.80 -30.90
N ASP A 306 1.38 1.49 -30.67
CA ASP A 306 0.92 0.46 -31.63
C ASP A 306 -0.61 0.27 -31.63
N GLY A 307 -1.34 0.95 -30.73
CA GLY A 307 -2.79 0.82 -30.58
C GLY A 307 -3.26 -0.45 -29.90
N THR A 308 -2.33 -1.23 -29.37
CA THR A 308 -2.64 -2.40 -28.52
C THR A 308 -3.02 -1.97 -27.10
N THR A 309 -3.15 -2.93 -26.21
CA THR A 309 -3.36 -2.66 -24.77
C THR A 309 -2.06 -2.66 -23.98
N LYS A 310 -0.92 -2.97 -24.64
CA LYS A 310 0.38 -3.12 -23.95
C LYS A 310 1.26 -1.91 -24.19
N TRP A 311 1.79 -1.38 -23.13
CA TRP A 311 2.80 -0.32 -23.16
C TRP A 311 4.21 -0.91 -23.36
N SER A 312 5.08 -0.16 -24.04
CA SER A 312 6.49 -0.53 -24.18
C SER A 312 7.21 -0.45 -22.84
N ASP A 313 8.31 -1.16 -22.72
CA ASP A 313 9.14 -1.11 -21.50
C ASP A 313 9.73 0.28 -21.29
N ASP A 314 10.14 0.97 -22.36
CA ASP A 314 10.61 2.37 -22.30
C ASP A 314 9.53 3.32 -21.77
N ALA A 315 8.25 3.12 -22.16
CA ALA A 315 7.14 3.92 -21.63
C ALA A 315 6.93 3.67 -20.14
N ARG A 316 7.05 2.42 -19.70
CA ARG A 316 6.94 2.05 -18.27
C ARG A 316 8.08 2.65 -17.47
N GLU A 317 9.32 2.58 -17.98
CA GLU A 317 10.49 3.17 -17.33
C GLU A 317 10.34 4.68 -17.18
N LEU A 318 9.95 5.38 -18.25
CA LEU A 318 9.71 6.83 -18.19
C LEU A 318 8.60 7.17 -17.18
N PHE A 319 7.48 6.45 -17.22
CA PHE A 319 6.38 6.67 -16.28
C PHE A 319 6.83 6.44 -14.84
N GLN A 320 7.61 5.40 -14.57
CA GLN A 320 8.15 5.10 -13.26
C GLN A 320 9.09 6.23 -12.78
N ILE A 321 10.00 6.71 -13.62
CA ILE A 321 10.89 7.84 -13.30
C ILE A 321 10.10 9.10 -12.94
N LEU A 322 8.97 9.34 -13.62
CA LEU A 322 8.14 10.52 -13.39
C LEU A 322 7.24 10.42 -12.16
N THR A 323 6.92 9.22 -11.71
CA THR A 323 5.91 9.00 -10.64
C THR A 323 6.47 8.45 -9.34
N GLU A 324 7.53 7.63 -9.39
CA GLU A 324 8.05 6.93 -8.22
C GLU A 324 8.65 7.90 -7.19
N GLY A 325 8.22 7.74 -5.93
CA GLY A 325 8.73 8.52 -4.81
C GLY A 325 8.42 10.02 -4.86
N ARG A 326 7.51 10.46 -5.74
CA ARG A 326 7.17 11.86 -5.94
C ARG A 326 5.75 12.18 -5.49
N THR A 327 5.58 13.39 -4.96
CA THR A 327 4.26 13.99 -4.85
C THR A 327 3.92 14.64 -6.18
N LEU A 328 2.80 14.25 -6.74
CA LEU A 328 2.28 14.73 -8.02
C LEU A 328 1.03 15.57 -7.78
N GLU A 329 0.62 16.34 -8.78
CA GLU A 329 -0.73 16.87 -8.85
C GLU A 329 -1.55 16.06 -9.84
N CYS A 330 -2.83 15.88 -9.58
CA CYS A 330 -3.74 15.27 -10.53
C CYS A 330 -5.03 16.10 -10.71
N TYR A 331 -5.66 15.95 -11.86
CA TYR A 331 -6.94 16.52 -12.19
C TYR A 331 -7.82 15.48 -12.87
N VAL A 332 -9.05 15.30 -12.39
CA VAL A 332 -10.02 14.35 -12.96
C VAL A 332 -10.67 14.95 -14.20
N VAL A 333 -10.40 14.37 -15.37
CA VAL A 333 -11.00 14.83 -16.65
C VAL A 333 -12.34 14.18 -16.94
N GLY A 334 -12.57 12.98 -16.43
CA GLY A 334 -13.82 12.23 -16.64
C GLY A 334 -13.72 10.83 -16.07
N TYR A 335 -14.69 10.00 -16.43
CA TYR A 335 -14.79 8.64 -15.94
C TYR A 335 -14.95 7.67 -17.11
N HIS A 336 -14.35 6.51 -16.95
CA HIS A 336 -14.52 5.42 -17.89
C HIS A 336 -15.98 4.95 -17.89
N ILE A 337 -16.53 4.66 -19.08
CA ILE A 337 -17.96 4.41 -19.25
C ILE A 337 -18.40 3.12 -18.56
N ASP A 338 -17.57 2.06 -18.65
CA ASP A 338 -17.95 0.72 -18.20
C ASP A 338 -17.73 0.49 -16.71
N ASP A 339 -16.62 1.00 -16.13
CA ASP A 339 -16.23 0.70 -14.75
C ASP A 339 -16.22 1.92 -13.83
N SER A 340 -16.55 3.10 -14.35
CA SER A 340 -16.60 4.37 -13.61
C SER A 340 -15.30 4.77 -12.92
N ARG A 341 -14.14 4.25 -13.35
CA ARG A 341 -12.83 4.68 -12.86
C ARG A 341 -12.49 6.06 -13.46
N PRO A 342 -11.84 6.95 -12.67
CA PRO A 342 -11.48 8.26 -13.18
C PRO A 342 -10.34 8.18 -14.20
N PHE A 343 -10.45 8.95 -15.26
CA PHE A 343 -9.36 9.38 -16.09
C PHE A 343 -8.73 10.63 -15.51
N VAL A 344 -7.43 10.62 -15.33
CA VAL A 344 -6.73 11.73 -14.71
C VAL A 344 -5.59 12.26 -15.59
N GLU A 345 -5.45 13.58 -15.60
CA GLU A 345 -4.20 14.25 -15.96
C GLU A 345 -3.29 14.24 -14.74
N MET A 346 -2.02 13.89 -14.93
CA MET A 346 -1.02 13.94 -13.86
C MET A 346 0.08 14.91 -14.20
N PHE A 347 0.54 15.63 -13.18
CA PHE A 347 1.52 16.70 -13.31
C PHE A 347 2.68 16.46 -12.35
N THR A 348 3.90 16.57 -12.87
CA THR A 348 5.10 16.73 -12.06
C THR A 348 5.33 18.21 -11.78
N VAL A 349 5.78 18.51 -10.57
CA VAL A 349 6.18 19.87 -10.19
C VAL A 349 7.66 19.81 -9.82
N ASP A 350 8.49 20.55 -10.53
CA ASP A 350 9.93 20.63 -10.24
C ASP A 350 10.25 21.64 -9.11
N GLU A 351 11.51 21.71 -8.72
CA GLU A 351 11.99 22.64 -7.69
C GLU A 351 11.81 24.13 -8.07
N ASN A 352 11.66 24.42 -9.37
CA ASN A 352 11.43 25.75 -9.91
C ASN A 352 9.94 26.08 -10.12
N ASN A 353 9.03 25.25 -9.56
CA ASN A 353 7.59 25.34 -9.79
C ASN A 353 7.15 25.18 -11.26
N ARG A 354 7.99 24.60 -12.11
CA ARG A 354 7.59 24.23 -13.45
C ARG A 354 6.69 22.98 -13.37
N VAL A 355 5.59 23.05 -14.06
CA VAL A 355 4.57 22.02 -14.10
C VAL A 355 4.61 21.35 -15.46
N ASP A 356 4.99 20.08 -15.51
CA ASP A 356 5.00 19.30 -16.75
C ASP A 356 3.96 18.18 -16.66
N ARG A 357 3.22 17.94 -17.73
CA ARG A 357 2.21 16.88 -17.82
C ARG A 357 2.88 15.56 -18.19
N ILE A 358 2.51 14.48 -17.51
CA ILE A 358 3.10 13.15 -17.75
C ILE A 358 2.69 12.59 -19.10
N ASP A 359 1.45 12.79 -19.53
CA ASP A 359 0.99 12.38 -20.86
C ASP A 359 1.71 13.12 -21.99
N CYS A 360 1.99 14.44 -21.83
CA CYS A 360 2.80 15.19 -22.78
C CYS A 360 4.23 14.65 -22.86
N ALA A 361 4.85 14.34 -21.71
CA ALA A 361 6.20 13.76 -21.70
C ALA A 361 6.27 12.42 -22.44
N LEU A 362 5.26 11.59 -22.34
CA LEU A 362 5.15 10.32 -23.08
C LEU A 362 4.95 10.55 -24.59
N LEU A 363 4.15 11.55 -24.98
CA LEU A 363 3.94 11.93 -26.38
C LEU A 363 5.22 12.50 -27.01
N ASP A 364 5.90 13.40 -26.32
CA ASP A 364 7.14 14.05 -26.78
C ASP A 364 8.28 13.03 -26.94
N ALA A 365 8.30 12.00 -26.10
CA ALA A 365 9.23 10.88 -26.21
C ALA A 365 8.84 9.86 -27.31
N ASN A 366 7.72 10.05 -28.02
CA ASN A 366 7.14 9.08 -28.96
C ASN A 366 6.85 7.70 -28.36
N LEU A 367 6.59 7.64 -27.06
CA LEU A 367 6.25 6.42 -26.30
C LEU A 367 4.74 6.23 -26.15
N ALA A 368 3.95 7.19 -26.55
CA ALA A 368 2.49 7.18 -26.55
C ALA A 368 1.94 7.82 -27.81
N LYS A 369 0.67 7.57 -28.11
CA LYS A 369 -0.12 8.33 -29.08
C LYS A 369 -1.37 8.89 -28.43
N ALA A 370 -1.93 9.95 -29.02
CA ALA A 370 -3.14 10.58 -28.55
C ALA A 370 -4.32 9.57 -28.56
N TRP A 371 -5.12 9.62 -27.52
CA TRP A 371 -6.23 8.74 -27.29
C TRP A 371 -7.56 9.35 -27.76
N ASP A 372 -8.52 8.49 -28.16
CA ASP A 372 -9.85 8.88 -28.58
C ASP A 372 -10.74 9.20 -27.36
N PRO A 373 -11.24 10.44 -27.23
CA PRO A 373 -12.06 10.86 -26.09
C PRO A 373 -13.46 10.23 -26.05
N SER A 374 -13.88 9.49 -27.06
CA SER A 374 -15.23 8.89 -27.14
C SER A 374 -15.55 7.91 -26.00
N LYS A 375 -14.53 7.38 -25.31
CA LYS A 375 -14.69 6.45 -24.17
C LYS A 375 -14.80 7.13 -22.81
N VAL A 376 -14.77 8.46 -22.75
CA VAL A 376 -14.83 9.23 -21.50
C VAL A 376 -16.21 9.82 -21.30
N ARG A 377 -16.79 9.58 -20.14
CA ARG A 377 -17.91 10.35 -19.64
C ARG A 377 -17.34 11.62 -18.96
N PRO A 378 -17.55 12.82 -19.50
CA PRO A 378 -16.97 14.03 -18.93
C PRO A 378 -17.52 14.31 -17.51
N VAL A 379 -16.70 14.93 -16.68
CA VAL A 379 -17.17 15.53 -15.42
C VAL A 379 -18.12 16.68 -15.76
N LEU A 380 -19.34 16.59 -15.29
CA LEU A 380 -20.27 17.71 -15.42
C LEU A 380 -19.83 18.82 -14.46
N PRO A 381 -19.72 20.09 -14.91
CA PRO A 381 -19.41 21.19 -14.01
C PRO A 381 -20.47 21.24 -12.90
N LYS A 382 -20.02 21.28 -11.64
CA LYS A 382 -20.93 21.47 -10.50
C LYS A 382 -21.71 22.75 -10.76
N SER A 383 -23.07 22.67 -10.89
CA SER A 383 -23.94 23.85 -10.98
C SER A 383 -23.66 24.68 -9.74
N VAL A 384 -23.10 25.88 -9.94
CA VAL A 384 -23.00 26.89 -8.89
C VAL A 384 -24.44 27.17 -8.42
N PRO A 385 -24.77 26.95 -7.13
CA PRO A 385 -26.10 27.28 -6.65
C PRO A 385 -26.33 28.76 -6.92
N PRO A 386 -27.52 29.13 -7.41
CA PRO A 386 -27.85 30.54 -7.69
C PRO A 386 -27.63 31.33 -6.40
N LEU A 387 -26.87 32.42 -6.51
CA LEU A 387 -26.71 33.40 -5.43
C LEU A 387 -28.12 33.86 -5.04
N THR A 388 -28.60 33.37 -3.90
CA THR A 388 -29.83 33.92 -3.31
C THR A 388 -29.51 35.33 -2.87
N ASN A 389 -29.97 36.29 -3.68
CA ASN A 389 -30.06 37.68 -3.32
C ASN A 389 -31.03 37.80 -2.12
N THR A 390 -30.49 37.75 -0.93
CA THR A 390 -31.22 38.21 0.25
C THR A 390 -31.10 39.72 0.26
N LEU A 391 -32.03 40.37 -0.48
CA LEU A 391 -32.31 41.78 -0.30
C LEU A 391 -32.92 41.99 1.08
N LEU A 392 -32.24 42.81 1.83
CA LEU A 392 -32.73 43.45 3.05
C LEU A 392 -34.13 44.07 2.88
N SER A 393 -35.04 43.70 3.73
CA SER A 393 -36.17 44.53 4.13
C SER A 393 -36.28 44.52 5.66
#